data_d56305173dbecdb52c6dfa355ca99f5a
#
_entry.id   d56305173dbecdb52c6dfa355ca99f5a
#
_cell.length_a   1.000
_cell.length_b   1.000
_cell.length_c   1.000
_cell.angle_alpha   90.00
_cell.angle_beta   90.00
_cell.angle_gamma   90.00
#
_symmetry.space_group_name_H-M   'P 1'
#
loop_
_entity.id
_entity.type
_entity.pdbx_description
1 polymer ?
#
loop_
_entity_poly.entity_id
_entity_poly.type
_entity_poly.pdbx_seq_one_letter_code
_entity_poly.pdbx_strand_id
1 'polypeptide(L)'
;MSVKVEVIEGGVPHQKIMIAGLVATIVCLYLSYLNVYTNTAYFSFFGGLAVVAALIWGSNTIKVLCSYGIGTGVPSAGMIAFGSGVIAMLLATKFGIAAPIVALVLAAVIGLILGYLSNEVLNMKIPVMIQSLTELAVVGALTLMGFAVLITGSFTFTGLTTGSVTLFGMISMPSYQVSFIGGGLVAVAFLLGSIAVQHPFNACLGPGWKQDRMLMLTAECGFLSMIVAAVMSFALVSMIAGIISLLIALIGWVYTYTQYIELSKRDAAAWLDSKPIPDVEGH
;
A
#
# COMPACT_ATOMS: atom_id res chain seq x y z
N MET A 1 29.56 -5.57 1.57
CA MET A 1 29.31 -6.97 1.20
C MET A 1 27.91 -7.32 1.66
N SER A 2 26.93 -7.32 0.75
CA SER A 2 25.55 -7.65 1.10
C SER A 2 25.40 -9.17 1.08
N VAL A 3 25.23 -9.76 2.26
CA VAL A 3 24.94 -11.18 2.39
C VAL A 3 23.44 -11.33 2.14
N LYS A 4 23.06 -12.06 1.09
CA LYS A 4 21.68 -12.47 0.86
C LYS A 4 21.28 -13.38 2.02
N VAL A 5 20.34 -12.94 2.83
CA VAL A 5 19.71 -13.83 3.81
C VAL A 5 18.84 -14.79 3.00
N GLU A 6 19.16 -16.08 3.02
CA GLU A 6 18.34 -17.09 2.34
C GLU A 6 16.92 -17.04 2.90
N VAL A 7 16.01 -16.60 2.04
CA VAL A 7 14.57 -16.62 2.35
C VAL A 7 14.14 -18.08 2.25
N ILE A 8 13.49 -18.58 3.29
CA ILE A 8 12.92 -19.94 3.30
C ILE A 8 12.06 -20.10 2.03
N GLU A 9 12.38 -21.11 1.24
CA GLU A 9 11.65 -21.46 0.02
C GLU A 9 10.18 -21.74 0.35
N GLY A 10 9.27 -21.12 -0.37
CA GLY A 10 7.84 -21.39 -0.25
C GLY A 10 6.95 -20.16 -0.24
N GLY A 11 7.00 -19.36 -1.28
CA GLY A 11 6.09 -18.24 -1.48
C GLY A 11 5.80 -17.98 -2.95
N VAL A 12 4.84 -17.11 -3.22
CA VAL A 12 4.57 -16.66 -4.59
C VAL A 12 5.75 -15.79 -5.05
N PRO A 13 6.31 -16.03 -6.24
CA PRO A 13 7.39 -15.21 -6.78
C PRO A 13 7.02 -13.73 -6.82
N HIS A 14 7.99 -12.87 -6.49
CA HIS A 14 7.79 -11.42 -6.42
C HIS A 14 7.16 -10.86 -7.70
N GLN A 15 7.62 -11.29 -8.87
CA GLN A 15 7.07 -10.83 -10.15
C GLN A 15 5.58 -11.11 -10.32
N LYS A 16 5.09 -12.23 -9.80
CA LYS A 16 3.65 -12.56 -9.86
C LYS A 16 2.83 -11.60 -8.98
N ILE A 17 3.32 -11.30 -7.78
CA ILE A 17 2.66 -10.35 -6.87
C ILE A 17 2.70 -8.93 -7.46
N MET A 18 3.83 -8.51 -8.02
CA MET A 18 3.98 -7.23 -8.70
C MET A 18 2.97 -7.09 -9.85
N ILE A 19 2.93 -8.07 -10.76
CA ILE A 19 2.01 -8.03 -11.91
C ILE A 19 0.56 -8.06 -11.45
N ALA A 20 0.21 -8.94 -10.51
CA ALA A 20 -1.14 -9.04 -10.00
C ALA A 20 -1.57 -7.74 -9.28
N GLY A 21 -0.70 -7.18 -8.44
CA GLY A 21 -0.94 -5.93 -7.74
C GLY A 21 -1.09 -4.75 -8.69
N LEU A 22 -0.21 -4.63 -9.66
CA LEU A 22 -0.27 -3.59 -10.69
C LEU A 22 -1.57 -3.68 -11.50
N VAL A 23 -1.87 -4.86 -12.04
CA VAL A 23 -3.08 -5.07 -12.86
C VAL A 23 -4.33 -4.82 -12.02
N ALA A 24 -4.44 -5.39 -10.83
CA ALA A 24 -5.58 -5.18 -9.95
C ALA A 24 -5.77 -3.69 -9.61
N THR A 25 -4.70 -2.98 -9.29
CA THR A 25 -4.74 -1.55 -8.99
C THR A 25 -5.25 -0.73 -10.18
N ILE A 26 -4.67 -0.94 -11.36
CA ILE A 26 -5.06 -0.20 -12.57
C ILE A 26 -6.51 -0.51 -12.96
N VAL A 27 -6.91 -1.80 -12.94
CA VAL A 27 -8.29 -2.21 -13.24
C VAL A 27 -9.27 -1.55 -12.26
N CYS A 28 -8.98 -1.61 -10.96
CA CYS A 28 -9.83 -0.97 -9.95
C CYS A 28 -9.94 0.55 -10.16
N LEU A 29 -8.82 1.24 -10.45
CA LEU A 29 -8.85 2.67 -10.75
C LEU A 29 -9.77 2.98 -11.95
N TYR A 30 -9.65 2.22 -13.04
CA TYR A 30 -10.52 2.43 -14.20
C TYR A 30 -11.97 2.03 -13.96
N LEU A 31 -12.25 0.99 -13.15
CA LEU A 31 -13.62 0.65 -12.76
C LEU A 31 -14.28 1.78 -11.95
N SER A 32 -13.53 2.55 -11.19
CA SER A 32 -14.08 3.72 -10.51
C SER A 32 -14.58 4.79 -11.47
N TYR A 33 -14.14 4.78 -12.74
CA TYR A 33 -14.62 5.71 -13.76
C TYR A 33 -16.09 5.50 -14.11
N LEU A 34 -16.70 4.39 -13.68
CA LEU A 34 -18.15 4.18 -13.74
C LEU A 34 -18.92 5.30 -13.00
N ASN A 35 -18.31 5.95 -12.00
CA ASN A 35 -18.88 7.11 -11.35
C ASN A 35 -19.21 8.24 -12.33
N VAL A 36 -18.37 8.44 -13.35
CA VAL A 36 -18.55 9.47 -14.38
C VAL A 36 -19.76 9.12 -15.27
N TYR A 37 -19.88 7.87 -15.71
CA TYR A 37 -20.96 7.40 -16.57
C TYR A 37 -22.31 7.39 -15.85
N THR A 38 -22.32 7.02 -14.57
CA THR A 38 -23.54 6.93 -13.77
C THR A 38 -23.90 8.26 -13.09
N ASN A 39 -23.02 9.25 -13.19
CA ASN A 39 -23.13 10.53 -12.48
C ASN A 39 -23.36 10.32 -10.96
N THR A 40 -22.67 9.34 -10.38
CA THR A 40 -22.74 8.99 -8.96
C THR A 40 -21.34 8.81 -8.40
N ALA A 41 -21.23 8.59 -7.09
CA ALA A 41 -19.99 8.21 -6.44
C ALA A 41 -20.00 6.76 -5.90
N TYR A 42 -20.97 5.95 -6.30
CA TYR A 42 -21.21 4.62 -5.71
C TYR A 42 -20.05 3.64 -5.94
N PHE A 43 -19.30 3.81 -7.00
CA PHE A 43 -18.16 2.97 -7.38
C PHE A 43 -16.84 3.45 -6.79
N SER A 44 -16.85 4.42 -5.86
CA SER A 44 -15.63 4.92 -5.20
C SER A 44 -14.90 3.84 -4.40
N PHE A 45 -15.57 2.79 -3.96
CA PHE A 45 -14.96 1.66 -3.27
C PHE A 45 -13.88 0.96 -4.10
N PHE A 46 -13.93 1.02 -5.44
CA PHE A 46 -12.86 0.52 -6.28
C PHE A 46 -11.54 1.26 -6.04
N GLY A 47 -11.59 2.55 -5.68
CA GLY A 47 -10.41 3.27 -5.23
C GLY A 47 -9.77 2.65 -3.98
N GLY A 48 -10.60 2.25 -3.01
CA GLY A 48 -10.14 1.55 -1.82
C GLY A 48 -9.53 0.18 -2.13
N LEU A 49 -10.14 -0.61 -3.01
CA LEU A 49 -9.59 -1.89 -3.46
C LEU A 49 -8.27 -1.70 -4.23
N ALA A 50 -8.14 -0.62 -5.01
CA ALA A 50 -6.88 -0.25 -5.64
C ALA A 50 -5.78 0.01 -4.60
N VAL A 51 -6.11 0.70 -3.51
CA VAL A 51 -5.18 0.92 -2.38
C VAL A 51 -4.71 -0.40 -1.78
N VAL A 52 -5.64 -1.31 -1.46
CA VAL A 52 -5.30 -2.62 -0.89
C VAL A 52 -4.36 -3.40 -1.81
N ALA A 53 -4.67 -3.48 -3.10
CA ALA A 53 -3.85 -4.18 -4.09
C ALA A 53 -2.45 -3.56 -4.22
N ALA A 54 -2.35 -2.22 -4.26
CA ALA A 54 -1.08 -1.51 -4.34
C ALA A 54 -0.23 -1.71 -3.06
N LEU A 55 -0.85 -1.68 -1.88
CA LEU A 55 -0.15 -1.91 -0.60
C LEU A 55 0.38 -3.34 -0.48
N ILE A 56 -0.37 -4.35 -0.91
CA ILE A 56 0.09 -5.73 -0.94
C ILE A 56 1.33 -5.87 -1.82
N TRP A 57 1.31 -5.29 -3.00
CA TRP A 57 2.47 -5.25 -3.88
C TRP A 57 3.65 -4.51 -3.23
N GLY A 58 3.43 -3.28 -2.75
CA GLY A 58 4.48 -2.46 -2.12
C GLY A 58 5.13 -3.14 -0.91
N SER A 59 4.35 -3.81 -0.06
CA SER A 59 4.88 -4.56 1.08
C SER A 59 5.77 -5.72 0.64
N ASN A 60 5.38 -6.43 -0.40
CA ASN A 60 6.22 -7.49 -0.94
C ASN A 60 7.53 -6.95 -1.55
N THR A 61 7.49 -5.79 -2.18
CA THR A 61 8.69 -5.08 -2.67
C THR A 61 9.62 -4.70 -1.53
N ILE A 62 9.07 -4.18 -0.42
CA ILE A 62 9.86 -3.88 0.79
C ILE A 62 10.48 -5.16 1.36
N LYS A 63 9.74 -6.27 1.41
CA LYS A 63 10.29 -7.56 1.83
C LYS A 63 11.50 -7.97 1.00
N VAL A 64 11.40 -7.87 -0.33
CA VAL A 64 12.51 -8.17 -1.25
C VAL A 64 13.71 -7.27 -0.97
N LEU A 65 13.47 -5.97 -0.77
CA LEU A 65 14.53 -5.04 -0.44
C LEU A 65 15.20 -5.38 0.90
N CYS A 66 14.42 -5.70 1.94
CA CYS A 66 14.90 -6.08 3.27
C CYS A 66 15.69 -7.38 3.27
N SER A 67 15.48 -8.31 2.31
CA SER A 67 16.25 -9.55 2.21
C SER A 67 17.74 -9.33 1.91
N TYR A 68 18.12 -8.15 1.45
CA TYR A 68 19.52 -7.78 1.19
C TYR A 68 20.17 -6.99 2.33
N GLY A 69 19.50 -6.77 3.41
CA GLY A 69 20.02 -6.13 4.60
C GLY A 69 18.94 -5.32 5.33
N ILE A 70 18.93 -5.48 6.66
CA ILE A 70 18.02 -4.75 7.55
C ILE A 70 18.74 -3.48 8.01
N GLY A 71 19.16 -2.66 7.07
CA GLY A 71 19.69 -1.34 7.39
C GLY A 71 18.55 -0.34 7.62
N THR A 72 18.73 0.58 8.56
CA THR A 72 17.80 1.69 8.78
C THR A 72 17.56 2.54 7.53
N GLY A 73 18.46 2.47 6.53
CA GLY A 73 18.33 3.18 5.26
C GLY A 73 17.30 2.58 4.30
N VAL A 74 17.01 1.27 4.38
CA VAL A 74 16.07 0.62 3.47
C VAL A 74 14.63 1.13 3.64
N PRO A 75 14.06 1.24 4.86
CA PRO A 75 12.77 1.87 5.06
C PRO A 75 12.74 3.32 4.60
N SER A 76 13.79 4.08 4.88
CA SER A 76 13.89 5.49 4.49
C SER A 76 13.90 5.64 2.97
N ALA A 77 14.66 4.81 2.25
CA ALA A 77 14.67 4.78 0.80
C ALA A 77 13.28 4.46 0.22
N GLY A 78 12.58 3.47 0.80
CA GLY A 78 11.20 3.14 0.45
C GLY A 78 10.23 4.31 0.66
N MET A 79 10.35 5.02 1.78
CA MET A 79 9.52 6.20 2.07
C MET A 79 9.83 7.37 1.12
N ILE A 80 11.07 7.58 0.74
CA ILE A 80 11.45 8.61 -0.26
C ILE A 80 10.84 8.26 -1.62
N ALA A 81 10.95 7.00 -2.05
CA ALA A 81 10.37 6.56 -3.31
C ALA A 81 8.85 6.70 -3.31
N PHE A 82 8.19 6.31 -2.21
CA PHE A 82 6.76 6.48 -2.02
C PHE A 82 6.35 7.96 -2.06
N GLY A 83 7.05 8.83 -1.32
CA GLY A 83 6.80 10.27 -1.32
C GLY A 83 6.97 10.91 -2.71
N SER A 84 7.94 10.45 -3.50
CA SER A 84 8.12 10.92 -4.88
C SER A 84 6.99 10.46 -5.80
N GLY A 85 6.38 9.32 -5.52
CA GLY A 85 5.18 8.85 -6.19
C GLY A 85 3.98 9.80 -6.02
N VAL A 86 3.89 10.48 -4.87
CA VAL A 86 2.90 11.55 -4.64
C VAL A 86 3.05 12.67 -5.66
N ILE A 87 4.29 13.08 -5.94
CA ILE A 87 4.57 14.14 -6.94
C ILE A 87 4.11 13.69 -8.33
N ALA A 88 4.46 12.46 -8.71
CA ALA A 88 4.04 11.90 -9.99
C ALA A 88 2.52 11.86 -10.14
N MET A 89 1.81 11.46 -9.09
CA MET A 89 0.36 11.45 -9.07
C MET A 89 -0.23 12.86 -9.22
N LEU A 90 0.25 13.83 -8.47
CA LEU A 90 -0.23 15.22 -8.56
C LEU A 90 -0.06 15.81 -9.96
N LEU A 91 1.06 15.51 -10.63
CA LEU A 91 1.28 15.93 -12.02
C LEU A 91 0.32 15.21 -12.99
N ALA A 92 0.08 13.92 -12.76
CA ALA A 92 -0.77 13.10 -13.63
C ALA A 92 -2.25 13.50 -13.60
N THR A 93 -2.72 14.12 -12.52
CA THR A 93 -4.14 14.50 -12.36
C THR A 93 -4.66 15.44 -13.46
N LYS A 94 -3.75 16.14 -14.14
CA LYS A 94 -4.10 17.04 -15.26
C LYS A 94 -4.44 16.32 -16.57
N PHE A 95 -4.18 15.01 -16.64
CA PHE A 95 -4.34 14.21 -17.86
C PHE A 95 -5.68 13.47 -17.95
N GLY A 96 -6.66 13.83 -17.12
CA GLY A 96 -8.01 13.28 -17.19
C GLY A 96 -8.01 11.76 -17.08
N ILE A 97 -8.67 11.09 -18.03
CA ILE A 97 -8.80 9.61 -18.02
C ILE A 97 -7.46 8.88 -18.13
N ALA A 98 -6.43 9.50 -18.69
CA ALA A 98 -5.10 8.91 -18.79
C ALA A 98 -4.30 9.02 -17.48
N ALA A 99 -4.80 9.71 -16.47
CA ALA A 99 -4.08 9.99 -15.22
C ALA A 99 -3.45 8.74 -14.57
N PRO A 100 -4.11 7.58 -14.43
CA PRO A 100 -3.50 6.40 -13.83
C PRO A 100 -2.25 5.93 -14.57
N ILE A 101 -2.29 5.90 -15.89
CA ILE A 101 -1.16 5.48 -16.73
C ILE A 101 -0.04 6.52 -16.69
N VAL A 102 -0.38 7.80 -16.77
CA VAL A 102 0.60 8.88 -16.68
C VAL A 102 1.29 8.87 -15.31
N ALA A 103 0.54 8.67 -14.22
CA ALA A 103 1.10 8.55 -12.87
C ALA A 103 2.08 7.38 -12.77
N LEU A 104 1.70 6.22 -13.31
CA LEU A 104 2.57 5.04 -13.38
C LEU A 104 3.89 5.35 -14.09
N VAL A 105 3.83 5.93 -15.28
CA VAL A 105 5.02 6.24 -16.09
C VAL A 105 5.90 7.27 -15.38
N LEU A 106 5.33 8.38 -14.90
CA LEU A 106 6.08 9.41 -14.19
C LEU A 106 6.72 8.87 -12.91
N ALA A 107 5.97 8.09 -12.12
CA ALA A 107 6.48 7.49 -10.90
C ALA A 107 7.60 6.49 -11.18
N ALA A 108 7.46 5.68 -12.24
CA ALA A 108 8.51 4.74 -12.64
C ALA A 108 9.79 5.48 -13.03
N VAL A 109 9.70 6.57 -13.79
CA VAL A 109 10.87 7.40 -14.15
C VAL A 109 11.52 8.01 -12.92
N ILE A 110 10.73 8.62 -12.02
CA ILE A 110 11.26 9.23 -10.79
C ILE A 110 11.91 8.15 -9.90
N GLY A 111 11.25 7.02 -9.71
CA GLY A 111 11.76 5.92 -8.91
C GLY A 111 13.04 5.31 -9.47
N LEU A 112 13.14 5.19 -10.79
CA LEU A 112 14.35 4.74 -11.50
C LEU A 112 15.52 5.71 -11.27
N ILE A 113 15.28 7.02 -11.38
CA ILE A 113 16.30 8.03 -11.10
C ILE A 113 16.76 7.95 -9.65
N LEU A 114 15.83 7.88 -8.69
CA LEU A 114 16.16 7.76 -7.27
C LEU A 114 16.92 6.47 -6.97
N GLY A 115 16.49 5.36 -7.58
CA GLY A 115 17.15 4.07 -7.45
C GLY A 115 18.58 4.10 -7.98
N TYR A 116 18.80 4.69 -9.13
CA TYR A 116 20.12 4.87 -9.70
C TYR A 116 21.01 5.76 -8.82
N LEU A 117 20.50 6.92 -8.39
CA LEU A 117 21.23 7.81 -7.49
C LEU A 117 21.64 7.11 -6.19
N SER A 118 20.71 6.39 -5.57
CA SER A 118 20.97 5.66 -4.33
C SER A 118 22.00 4.55 -4.52
N ASN A 119 21.84 3.76 -5.58
CA ASN A 119 22.65 2.56 -5.77
C ASN A 119 24.03 2.84 -6.35
N GLU A 120 24.12 3.72 -7.34
CA GLU A 120 25.36 3.97 -8.08
C GLU A 120 26.10 5.22 -7.58
N VAL A 121 25.39 6.35 -7.37
CA VAL A 121 26.04 7.60 -6.95
C VAL A 121 26.36 7.58 -5.46
N LEU A 122 25.41 7.18 -4.61
CA LEU A 122 25.63 7.02 -3.17
C LEU A 122 26.31 5.68 -2.80
N ASN A 123 26.62 4.87 -3.80
CA ASN A 123 27.38 3.62 -3.66
C ASN A 123 26.80 2.60 -2.69
N MET A 124 25.46 2.51 -2.58
CA MET A 124 24.82 1.52 -1.70
C MET A 124 25.00 0.08 -2.19
N LYS A 125 25.11 -0.13 -3.50
CA LYS A 125 25.37 -1.42 -4.17
C LYS A 125 24.45 -2.55 -3.71
N ILE A 126 23.16 -2.25 -3.54
CA ILE A 126 22.13 -3.23 -3.21
C ILE A 126 21.49 -3.72 -4.53
N PRO A 127 21.57 -5.04 -4.84
CA PRO A 127 21.20 -5.56 -6.17
C PRO A 127 19.79 -5.24 -6.64
N VAL A 128 18.82 -5.12 -5.73
CA VAL A 128 17.41 -4.87 -6.04
C VAL A 128 16.99 -3.40 -5.82
N MET A 129 17.94 -2.51 -5.49
CA MET A 129 17.62 -1.13 -5.08
C MET A 129 16.87 -0.38 -6.18
N ILE A 130 17.38 -0.39 -7.39
CA ILE A 130 16.79 0.36 -8.52
C ILE A 130 15.36 -0.14 -8.79
N GLN A 131 15.19 -1.45 -8.87
CA GLN A 131 13.87 -2.05 -9.08
C GLN A 131 12.92 -1.69 -7.94
N SER A 132 13.33 -1.89 -6.70
CA SER A 132 12.47 -1.68 -5.53
C SER A 132 12.04 -0.23 -5.38
N LEU A 133 12.94 0.75 -5.59
CA LEU A 133 12.57 2.17 -5.52
C LEU A 133 11.64 2.56 -6.66
N THR A 134 11.83 1.99 -7.85
CA THR A 134 10.91 2.19 -8.99
C THR A 134 9.52 1.67 -8.65
N GLU A 135 9.41 0.45 -8.16
CA GLU A 135 8.13 -0.14 -7.77
C GLU A 135 7.44 0.64 -6.66
N LEU A 136 8.18 1.03 -5.61
CA LEU A 136 7.62 1.78 -4.49
C LEU A 136 7.13 3.17 -4.89
N ALA A 137 7.80 3.85 -5.82
CA ALA A 137 7.32 5.11 -6.37
C ALA A 137 6.00 4.93 -7.12
N VAL A 138 5.88 3.88 -7.92
CA VAL A 138 4.63 3.54 -8.62
C VAL A 138 3.52 3.18 -7.63
N VAL A 139 3.82 2.33 -6.65
CA VAL A 139 2.87 1.98 -5.58
C VAL A 139 2.38 3.24 -4.87
N GLY A 140 3.26 4.16 -4.53
CA GLY A 140 2.91 5.42 -3.88
C GLY A 140 1.96 6.27 -4.72
N ALA A 141 2.26 6.44 -6.00
CA ALA A 141 1.42 7.21 -6.92
C ALA A 141 0.02 6.60 -7.08
N LEU A 142 -0.06 5.29 -7.31
CA LEU A 142 -1.32 4.59 -7.52
C LEU A 142 -2.15 4.47 -6.23
N THR A 143 -1.50 4.27 -5.09
CA THR A 143 -2.17 4.26 -3.78
C THR A 143 -2.81 5.61 -3.48
N LEU A 144 -2.09 6.71 -3.67
CA LEU A 144 -2.64 8.04 -3.47
C LEU A 144 -3.82 8.31 -4.41
N MET A 145 -3.73 7.87 -5.66
CA MET A 145 -4.82 7.98 -6.62
C MET A 145 -6.05 7.17 -6.19
N GLY A 146 -5.85 5.97 -5.65
CA GLY A 146 -6.93 5.16 -5.09
C GLY A 146 -7.65 5.84 -3.91
N PHE A 147 -6.90 6.45 -3.00
CA PHE A 147 -7.48 7.24 -1.90
C PHE A 147 -8.22 8.47 -2.41
N ALA A 148 -7.69 9.13 -3.42
CA ALA A 148 -8.37 10.24 -4.04
C ALA A 148 -9.73 9.85 -4.61
N VAL A 149 -9.79 8.73 -5.32
CA VAL A 149 -11.05 8.16 -5.82
C VAL A 149 -12.00 7.86 -4.67
N LEU A 150 -11.52 7.23 -3.61
CA LEU A 150 -12.34 6.86 -2.46
C LEU A 150 -12.94 8.10 -1.76
N ILE A 151 -12.15 9.16 -1.61
CA ILE A 151 -12.56 10.38 -0.92
C ILE A 151 -13.37 11.32 -1.82
N THR A 152 -13.10 11.39 -3.11
CA THR A 152 -13.69 12.39 -4.03
C THR A 152 -14.59 11.81 -5.11
N GLY A 153 -14.60 10.49 -5.27
CA GLY A 153 -15.33 9.82 -6.34
C GLY A 153 -14.61 9.81 -7.70
N SER A 154 -13.44 10.46 -7.83
CA SER A 154 -12.73 10.57 -9.09
C SER A 154 -11.21 10.60 -8.87
N PHE A 155 -10.45 10.11 -9.85
CA PHE A 155 -9.00 10.30 -9.88
C PHE A 155 -8.57 11.58 -10.65
N THR A 156 -9.51 12.37 -11.14
CA THR A 156 -9.25 13.68 -11.73
C THR A 156 -9.46 14.76 -10.69
N PHE A 157 -8.38 15.35 -10.23
CA PHE A 157 -8.40 16.31 -9.11
C PHE A 157 -8.85 17.73 -9.47
N THR A 158 -9.53 17.94 -10.58
CA THR A 158 -9.94 19.28 -11.00
C THR A 158 -10.74 20.02 -9.92
N GLY A 159 -11.49 19.31 -9.08
CA GLY A 159 -12.18 19.90 -7.94
C GLY A 159 -11.32 20.14 -6.70
N LEU A 160 -10.16 19.47 -6.57
CA LEU A 160 -9.31 19.56 -5.38
C LEU A 160 -8.42 20.81 -5.37
N THR A 161 -8.10 21.36 -6.53
CA THR A 161 -7.22 22.53 -6.63
C THR A 161 -7.96 23.86 -6.57
N THR A 162 -9.26 23.89 -6.80
CA THR A 162 -10.02 25.13 -6.98
C THR A 162 -11.31 25.22 -6.14
N GLY A 163 -11.66 24.19 -5.39
CA GLY A 163 -12.91 24.10 -4.66
C GLY A 163 -12.78 24.22 -3.15
N SER A 164 -13.91 24.29 -2.48
CA SER A 164 -14.06 24.06 -1.04
C SER A 164 -14.95 22.86 -0.80
N VAL A 165 -14.68 22.14 0.26
CA VAL A 165 -15.48 20.99 0.72
C VAL A 165 -16.08 21.33 2.05
N THR A 166 -17.38 21.10 2.21
CA THR A 166 -18.08 21.33 3.46
C THR A 166 -18.24 20.02 4.21
N LEU A 167 -17.56 19.90 5.36
CA LEU A 167 -17.63 18.75 6.26
C LEU A 167 -18.91 18.85 7.11
N PHE A 168 -19.72 17.79 7.07
CA PHE A 168 -20.94 17.65 7.86
C PHE A 168 -21.92 18.81 7.73
N GLY A 169 -21.85 19.58 6.63
CA GLY A 169 -22.66 20.78 6.45
C GLY A 169 -22.29 21.99 7.33
N MET A 170 -21.23 21.89 8.15
CA MET A 170 -20.85 22.88 9.14
C MET A 170 -19.48 23.51 8.91
N ILE A 171 -18.50 22.74 8.48
CA ILE A 171 -17.12 23.20 8.35
C ILE A 171 -16.71 23.22 6.88
N SER A 172 -16.49 24.40 6.33
CA SER A 172 -15.96 24.55 4.97
C SER A 172 -14.43 24.56 5.01
N MET A 173 -13.80 23.65 4.27
CA MET A 173 -12.36 23.56 4.14
C MET A 173 -11.94 23.69 2.67
N PRO A 174 -10.81 24.34 2.36
CA PRO A 174 -10.25 24.31 1.03
C PRO A 174 -9.94 22.88 0.58
N SER A 175 -10.22 22.54 -0.67
CA SER A 175 -10.05 21.19 -1.21
C SER A 175 -8.61 20.70 -1.10
N TYR A 176 -7.60 21.59 -1.15
CA TYR A 176 -6.21 21.24 -0.95
C TYR A 176 -5.92 20.70 0.46
N GLN A 177 -6.61 21.21 1.50
CA GLN A 177 -6.45 20.69 2.86
C GLN A 177 -6.99 19.27 2.98
N VAL A 178 -8.09 18.94 2.32
CA VAL A 178 -8.59 17.57 2.24
C VAL A 178 -7.59 16.66 1.52
N SER A 179 -6.90 17.16 0.50
CA SER A 179 -5.83 16.44 -0.18
C SER A 179 -4.65 16.14 0.75
N PHE A 180 -4.27 17.09 1.62
CA PHE A 180 -3.24 16.87 2.64
C PHE A 180 -3.64 15.80 3.65
N ILE A 181 -4.88 15.81 4.12
CA ILE A 181 -5.40 14.79 5.02
C ILE A 181 -5.39 13.42 4.33
N GLY A 182 -5.88 13.34 3.08
CA GLY A 182 -5.82 12.12 2.28
C GLY A 182 -4.40 11.61 2.08
N GLY A 183 -3.47 12.49 1.74
CA GLY A 183 -2.05 12.16 1.62
C GLY A 183 -1.43 11.67 2.93
N GLY A 184 -1.83 12.27 4.06
CA GLY A 184 -1.43 11.84 5.40
C GLY A 184 -1.94 10.42 5.73
N LEU A 185 -3.20 10.12 5.41
CA LEU A 185 -3.76 8.77 5.56
C LEU A 185 -3.01 7.74 4.72
N VAL A 186 -2.66 8.07 3.48
CA VAL A 186 -1.85 7.21 2.61
C VAL A 186 -0.49 6.94 3.25
N ALA A 187 0.18 7.99 3.73
CA ALA A 187 1.49 7.84 4.37
C ALA A 187 1.41 6.97 5.62
N VAL A 188 0.38 7.13 6.45
CA VAL A 188 0.14 6.28 7.64
C VAL A 188 -0.15 4.84 7.22
N ALA A 189 -1.00 4.60 6.22
CA ALA A 189 -1.31 3.26 5.75
C ALA A 189 -0.07 2.54 5.22
N PHE A 190 0.76 3.25 4.44
CA PHE A 190 2.02 2.70 3.95
C PHE A 190 3.01 2.44 5.09
N LEU A 191 3.11 3.34 6.05
CA LEU A 191 3.96 3.18 7.22
C LEU A 191 3.56 1.94 8.03
N LEU A 192 2.26 1.76 8.29
CA LEU A 192 1.74 0.58 8.98
C LEU A 192 2.04 -0.71 8.20
N GLY A 193 1.83 -0.71 6.88
CA GLY A 193 2.20 -1.83 6.02
C GLY A 193 3.70 -2.13 6.06
N SER A 194 4.54 -1.10 6.04
CA SER A 194 6.00 -1.24 6.14
C SER A 194 6.43 -1.79 7.51
N ILE A 195 5.82 -1.33 8.59
CA ILE A 195 6.05 -1.86 9.95
C ILE A 195 5.63 -3.32 10.04
N ALA A 196 4.47 -3.68 9.48
CA ALA A 196 3.99 -5.05 9.42
C ALA A 196 4.97 -6.00 8.72
N VAL A 197 5.62 -5.53 7.64
CA VAL A 197 6.64 -6.29 6.93
C VAL A 197 7.95 -6.38 7.71
N GLN A 198 8.35 -5.31 8.38
CA GLN A 198 9.65 -5.20 9.03
C GLN A 198 9.65 -5.74 10.46
N HIS A 199 8.51 -5.77 11.14
CA HIS A 199 8.40 -6.22 12.52
C HIS A 199 9.07 -7.59 12.75
N PRO A 200 8.89 -8.61 11.89
CA PRO A 200 9.56 -9.89 12.05
C PRO A 200 11.08 -9.80 12.01
N PHE A 201 11.61 -8.93 11.18
CA PHE A 201 13.05 -8.72 11.06
C PHE A 201 13.61 -7.98 12.28
N ASN A 202 12.92 -6.96 12.76
CA ASN A 202 13.32 -6.18 13.93
C ASN A 202 13.26 -7.01 15.23
N ALA A 203 12.35 -7.97 15.33
CA ALA A 203 12.22 -8.85 16.48
C ALA A 203 13.24 -10.00 16.50
N CYS A 204 14.24 -10.01 15.62
CA CYS A 204 15.21 -11.11 15.45
C CYS A 204 14.57 -12.48 15.20
N LEU A 205 13.34 -12.50 14.71
CA LEU A 205 12.60 -13.73 14.42
C LEU A 205 13.12 -14.44 13.15
N GLY A 206 14.14 -13.87 12.54
CA GLY A 206 14.79 -14.45 11.37
C GLY A 206 13.94 -14.38 10.09
N PRO A 207 14.45 -14.95 8.99
CA PRO A 207 13.78 -14.97 7.69
C PRO A 207 12.55 -15.89 7.64
N GLY A 208 12.13 -16.46 8.76
CA GLY A 208 11.07 -17.47 8.87
C GLY A 208 9.62 -16.97 8.77
N TRP A 209 9.39 -15.67 8.57
CA TRP A 209 8.04 -15.19 8.38
C TRP A 209 7.52 -15.55 7.00
N LYS A 210 6.48 -16.36 7.00
CA LYS A 210 5.84 -16.78 5.77
C LYS A 210 5.19 -15.59 5.09
N GLN A 211 5.38 -15.51 3.80
CA GLN A 211 4.88 -14.43 2.95
C GLN A 211 3.36 -14.25 3.05
N ASP A 212 2.61 -15.34 3.13
CA ASP A 212 1.15 -15.34 3.23
C ASP A 212 0.66 -14.54 4.44
N ARG A 213 1.23 -14.77 5.62
CA ARG A 213 0.88 -14.05 6.84
C ARG A 213 1.20 -12.56 6.75
N MET A 214 2.34 -12.21 6.17
CA MET A 214 2.74 -10.84 5.95
C MET A 214 1.78 -10.12 4.99
N LEU A 215 1.41 -10.77 3.89
CA LEU A 215 0.49 -10.18 2.91
C LEU A 215 -0.91 -10.01 3.50
N MET A 216 -1.38 -10.94 4.35
CA MET A 216 -2.66 -10.79 5.06
C MET A 216 -2.63 -9.61 6.03
N LEU A 217 -1.56 -9.45 6.81
CA LEU A 217 -1.42 -8.29 7.71
C LEU A 217 -1.39 -6.96 6.96
N THR A 218 -0.75 -6.93 5.79
CA THR A 218 -0.75 -5.72 4.96
C THR A 218 -2.13 -5.43 4.36
N ALA A 219 -2.84 -6.47 3.92
CA ALA A 219 -4.20 -6.31 3.43
C ALA A 219 -5.14 -5.81 4.55
N GLU A 220 -4.98 -6.31 5.78
CA GLU A 220 -5.70 -5.83 6.96
C GLU A 220 -5.46 -4.32 7.18
N CYS A 221 -4.20 -3.88 7.17
CA CYS A 221 -3.85 -2.46 7.27
C CYS A 221 -4.47 -1.64 6.12
N GLY A 222 -4.49 -2.19 4.91
CA GLY A 222 -5.13 -1.56 3.76
C GLY A 222 -6.63 -1.37 3.95
N PHE A 223 -7.34 -2.39 4.43
CA PHE A 223 -8.77 -2.30 4.73
C PHE A 223 -9.09 -1.38 5.90
N LEU A 224 -8.26 -1.35 6.95
CA LEU A 224 -8.41 -0.36 8.04
C LEU A 224 -8.29 1.07 7.51
N SER A 225 -7.33 1.33 6.64
CA SER A 225 -7.16 2.63 6.00
C SER A 225 -8.36 2.99 5.11
N MET A 226 -8.90 1.99 4.41
CA MET A 226 -10.12 2.14 3.63
C MET A 226 -11.33 2.47 4.51
N ILE A 227 -11.45 1.91 5.72
CA ILE A 227 -12.50 2.24 6.70
C ILE A 227 -12.44 3.74 7.03
N VAL A 228 -11.26 4.25 7.39
CA VAL A 228 -11.08 5.67 7.70
C VAL A 228 -11.46 6.56 6.52
N ALA A 229 -10.98 6.22 5.32
CA ALA A 229 -11.29 6.99 4.11
C ALA A 229 -12.78 6.89 3.71
N ALA A 230 -13.44 5.76 3.97
CA ALA A 230 -14.87 5.58 3.73
C ALA A 230 -15.71 6.49 4.65
N VAL A 231 -15.30 6.67 5.91
CA VAL A 231 -15.95 7.64 6.82
C VAL A 231 -15.78 9.07 6.29
N MET A 232 -14.61 9.42 5.75
CA MET A 232 -14.39 10.70 5.10
C MET A 232 -15.26 10.85 3.85
N SER A 233 -15.37 9.83 3.01
CA SER A 233 -16.23 9.82 1.82
C SER A 233 -17.71 10.02 2.19
N PHE A 234 -18.18 9.39 3.25
CA PHE A 234 -19.51 9.58 3.80
C PHE A 234 -19.80 11.06 4.12
N ALA A 235 -18.81 11.75 4.68
CA ALA A 235 -18.95 13.14 5.07
C ALA A 235 -18.80 14.14 3.90
N LEU A 236 -17.95 13.82 2.91
CA LEU A 236 -17.47 14.78 1.93
C LEU A 236 -18.12 14.63 0.54
N VAL A 237 -18.51 13.41 0.18
CA VAL A 237 -18.93 13.10 -1.19
C VAL A 237 -20.39 12.68 -1.24
N SER A 238 -20.70 11.56 -0.61
CA SER A 238 -22.01 10.95 -0.62
C SER A 238 -22.16 9.96 0.53
N MET A 239 -23.23 10.09 1.28
CA MET A 239 -23.57 9.14 2.36
C MET A 239 -23.64 7.70 1.84
N ILE A 240 -24.25 7.48 0.68
CA ILE A 240 -24.39 6.15 0.09
C ILE A 240 -23.02 5.59 -0.32
N ALA A 241 -22.19 6.39 -1.00
CA ALA A 241 -20.86 5.98 -1.40
C ALA A 241 -19.97 5.62 -0.19
N GLY A 242 -20.05 6.41 0.88
CA GLY A 242 -19.36 6.15 2.14
C GLY A 242 -19.84 4.85 2.80
N ILE A 243 -21.14 4.59 2.85
CA ILE A 243 -21.70 3.35 3.41
C ILE A 243 -21.25 2.13 2.60
N ILE A 244 -21.34 2.17 1.27
CA ILE A 244 -20.91 1.06 0.41
C ILE A 244 -19.42 0.76 0.64
N SER A 245 -18.59 1.80 0.61
CA SER A 245 -17.15 1.67 0.82
C SER A 245 -16.81 1.13 2.22
N LEU A 246 -17.54 1.59 3.24
CA LEU A 246 -17.38 1.14 4.63
C LEU A 246 -17.74 -0.34 4.79
N LEU A 247 -18.87 -0.78 4.22
CA LEU A 247 -19.29 -2.19 4.29
C LEU A 247 -18.26 -3.11 3.62
N ILE A 248 -17.78 -2.74 2.43
CA ILE A 248 -16.75 -3.52 1.73
C ILE A 248 -15.47 -3.57 2.54
N ALA A 249 -15.05 -2.43 3.10
CA ALA A 249 -13.84 -2.36 3.92
C ALA A 249 -13.95 -3.20 5.20
N LEU A 250 -15.11 -3.17 5.88
CA LEU A 250 -15.33 -4.00 7.08
C LEU A 250 -15.32 -5.49 6.76
N ILE A 251 -15.96 -5.90 5.67
CA ILE A 251 -15.93 -7.31 5.23
C ILE A 251 -14.50 -7.74 4.92
N GLY A 252 -13.77 -6.92 4.16
CA GLY A 252 -12.38 -7.18 3.83
C GLY A 252 -11.49 -7.25 5.07
N TRP A 253 -11.66 -6.34 6.01
CA TRP A 253 -10.91 -6.31 7.27
C TRP A 253 -11.18 -7.57 8.12
N VAL A 254 -12.45 -7.92 8.34
CA VAL A 254 -12.80 -9.14 9.10
C VAL A 254 -12.21 -10.38 8.45
N TYR A 255 -12.31 -10.48 7.12
CA TYR A 255 -11.75 -11.62 6.39
C TYR A 255 -10.22 -11.70 6.56
N THR A 256 -9.50 -10.62 6.30
CA THR A 256 -8.04 -10.61 6.40
C THR A 256 -7.54 -10.81 7.81
N TYR A 257 -8.22 -10.24 8.82
CA TYR A 257 -7.94 -10.46 10.23
C TYR A 257 -8.10 -11.94 10.63
N THR A 258 -9.21 -12.55 10.26
CA THR A 258 -9.44 -13.98 10.57
C THR A 258 -8.41 -14.88 9.91
N GLN A 259 -8.08 -14.64 8.65
CA GLN A 259 -7.04 -15.37 7.93
C GLN A 259 -5.64 -15.16 8.58
N TYR A 260 -5.32 -13.95 8.97
CA TYR A 260 -4.06 -13.67 9.67
C TYR A 260 -3.95 -14.44 11.00
N ILE A 261 -5.03 -14.52 11.79
CA ILE A 261 -5.06 -15.26 13.05
C ILE A 261 -4.89 -16.77 12.80
N GLU A 262 -5.56 -17.32 11.80
CA GLU A 262 -5.44 -18.76 11.46
C GLU A 262 -4.02 -19.12 11.02
N LEU A 263 -3.44 -18.31 10.12
CA LEU A 263 -2.07 -18.47 9.67
C LEU A 263 -1.08 -18.35 10.84
N SER A 264 -1.32 -17.42 11.76
CA SER A 264 -0.48 -17.22 12.94
C SER A 264 -0.53 -18.42 13.89
N LYS A 265 -1.72 -18.97 14.13
CA LYS A 265 -1.89 -20.19 14.96
C LYS A 265 -1.19 -21.39 14.32
N ARG A 266 -1.35 -21.58 13.01
CA ARG A 266 -0.67 -22.66 12.27
C ARG A 266 0.84 -22.56 12.41
N ASP A 267 1.39 -21.36 12.25
CA ASP A 267 2.83 -21.14 12.30
C ASP A 267 3.38 -21.30 13.72
N ALA A 268 2.60 -20.89 14.75
CA ALA A 268 2.95 -21.11 16.15
C ALA A 268 2.94 -22.60 16.52
N ALA A 269 1.94 -23.36 16.08
CA ALA A 269 1.88 -24.81 16.30
C ALA A 269 3.08 -25.51 15.64
N ALA A 270 3.34 -25.23 14.37
CA ALA A 270 4.48 -25.81 13.66
C ALA A 270 5.84 -25.49 14.33
N TRP A 271 5.97 -24.30 14.94
CA TRP A 271 7.17 -23.93 15.67
C TRP A 271 7.29 -24.70 16.99
N LEU A 272 6.21 -24.90 17.73
CA LEU A 272 6.19 -25.68 18.97
C LEU A 272 6.53 -27.16 18.70
N ASP A 273 5.95 -27.74 17.65
CA ASP A 273 6.20 -29.13 17.25
C ASP A 273 7.66 -29.36 16.79
N SER A 274 8.34 -28.33 16.29
CA SER A 274 9.72 -28.40 15.85
C SER A 274 10.74 -28.35 16.99
N LYS A 275 10.35 -28.00 18.21
CA LYS A 275 11.25 -27.95 19.35
C LYS A 275 11.39 -29.33 19.97
N PRO A 276 12.60 -29.80 20.22
CA PRO A 276 12.77 -30.99 21.06
C PRO A 276 12.17 -30.70 22.44
N ILE A 277 11.30 -31.60 22.89
CA ILE A 277 10.81 -31.56 24.26
C ILE A 277 12.05 -31.63 25.15
N PRO A 278 12.31 -30.66 26.05
CA PRO A 278 13.43 -30.80 26.97
C PRO A 278 13.21 -32.10 27.73
N ASP A 279 14.19 -33.00 27.70
CA ASP A 279 14.20 -34.14 28.58
C ASP A 279 14.12 -33.56 30.00
N VAL A 280 12.94 -33.68 30.60
CA VAL A 280 12.76 -33.41 32.03
C VAL A 280 13.45 -34.61 32.71
N GLU A 281 14.78 -34.56 32.78
CA GLU A 281 15.51 -35.43 33.70
C GLU A 281 15.03 -35.08 35.09
N GLY A 282 14.31 -36.05 35.66
CA GLY A 282 13.76 -35.91 36.99
C GLY A 282 14.87 -35.68 38.00
N HIS A 283 14.70 -34.59 38.77
CA HIS A 283 15.32 -34.45 40.08
C HIS A 283 14.37 -34.91 41.15
#